data_74d983aa4bc2aa60fa5f315787c340db
#
_entry.id   74d983aa4bc2aa60fa5f315787c340db
#
_cell.length_a   1.000
_cell.length_b   1.000
_cell.length_c   1.000
_cell.angle_alpha   90.00
_cell.angle_beta   90.00
_cell.angle_gamma   90.00
#
_symmetry.space_group_name_H-M   'P 1'
#
loop_
_entity.id
_entity.type
_entity.pdbx_description
1 polymer ?
#
loop_
_entity_poly.entity_id
_entity_poly.type
_entity_poly.pdbx_seq_one_letter_code
_entity_poly.pdbx_strand_id
1 'polypeptide(L)'
;MEERKFGAFAADRPEYVISERKTPRHWYNYFYNERYNAFSSQVGYGEGLLDDELGRRVLLVSDRCVYLTDRKAKTFQTAVGLPMREAFDFYECRHGLGYTTITCEKNGLRSEFTIFVPAEGLFEQWIVRVTNRRDTAADCGLIAYAATESDNPYRPQGYNSEQAHALLEQNLIYSTCLSSALTGHNTLLHPYMATDGAPAAFDTRRTAFLGTYGTKEEPEALLEKGGCTNSETFVEKICYALERDCALRPGESKTFCFQIGVAVTREELSQVGATLRPGEPERLLREVCDRRK
;
A
#
# COMPACT_ATOMS: atom_id res chain seq x y z
N MET A 1 27.78 10.42 -26.82
CA MET A 1 26.50 10.24 -26.06
C MET A 1 26.85 10.38 -24.60
N GLU A 2 26.36 11.43 -23.94
CA GLU A 2 26.51 11.49 -22.47
C GLU A 2 25.76 10.30 -21.85
N GLU A 3 26.46 9.58 -20.98
CA GLU A 3 25.91 8.44 -20.25
C GLU A 3 24.84 8.97 -19.28
N ARG A 4 23.57 8.69 -19.56
CA ARG A 4 22.45 9.15 -18.75
C ARG A 4 22.48 8.43 -17.41
N LYS A 5 22.82 9.15 -16.33
CA LYS A 5 22.77 8.62 -14.97
C LYS A 5 21.34 8.66 -14.45
N PHE A 6 20.79 7.50 -14.15
CA PHE A 6 19.43 7.36 -13.55
C PHE A 6 19.45 7.43 -12.01
N GLY A 7 20.63 7.24 -11.39
CA GLY A 7 20.80 7.27 -9.95
C GLY A 7 22.26 7.03 -9.54
N ALA A 8 22.49 7.00 -8.22
CA ALA A 8 23.79 6.75 -7.59
C ALA A 8 23.63 6.15 -6.18
N PHE A 9 24.67 5.53 -5.64
CA PHE A 9 24.72 5.18 -4.23
C PHE A 9 24.77 6.44 -3.37
N ALA A 10 23.99 6.45 -2.26
CA ALA A 10 24.06 7.50 -1.27
C ALA A 10 25.43 7.46 -0.55
N ALA A 11 25.93 8.64 -0.18
CA ALA A 11 27.22 8.74 0.51
C ALA A 11 27.14 8.41 2.01
N ASP A 12 25.97 8.53 2.60
CA ASP A 12 25.73 8.48 4.05
C ASP A 12 24.98 7.23 4.51
N ARG A 13 24.39 6.48 3.59
CA ARG A 13 23.57 5.30 3.89
C ARG A 13 23.74 4.21 2.82
N PRO A 14 23.50 2.93 3.18
CA PRO A 14 23.50 1.83 2.21
C PRO A 14 22.22 1.86 1.34
N GLU A 15 22.04 2.91 0.60
CA GLU A 15 20.89 3.15 -0.29
C GLU A 15 21.37 3.42 -1.72
N TYR A 16 20.58 2.95 -2.69
CA TYR A 16 20.72 3.39 -4.08
C TYR A 16 19.61 4.42 -4.38
N VAL A 17 20.01 5.63 -4.69
CA VAL A 17 19.11 6.76 -4.97
C VAL A 17 18.85 6.85 -6.45
N ILE A 18 17.58 6.79 -6.84
CA ILE A 18 17.10 6.89 -8.22
C ILE A 18 16.39 8.23 -8.36
N SER A 19 16.93 9.11 -9.19
CA SER A 19 16.38 10.45 -9.43
C SER A 19 15.47 10.54 -10.66
N GLU A 20 15.40 9.46 -11.45
CA GLU A 20 14.68 9.42 -12.71
C GLU A 20 13.59 8.34 -12.65
N ARG A 21 12.32 8.74 -12.73
CA ARG A 21 11.18 7.82 -12.69
C ARG A 21 11.19 6.84 -13.88
N LYS A 22 11.55 7.33 -15.06
CA LYS A 22 11.57 6.55 -16.32
C LYS A 22 12.94 5.92 -16.53
N THR A 23 13.23 4.87 -15.77
CA THR A 23 14.39 4.01 -16.00
C THR A 23 14.15 3.09 -17.21
N PRO A 24 15.18 2.48 -17.84
CA PRO A 24 15.01 1.60 -19.00
C PRO A 24 14.13 0.37 -18.73
N ARG A 25 14.04 -0.07 -17.49
CA ARG A 25 13.19 -1.14 -16.98
C ARG A 25 12.86 -0.85 -15.52
N HIS A 26 11.93 -1.57 -14.92
CA HIS A 26 11.72 -1.51 -13.47
C HIS A 26 12.98 -1.96 -12.74
N TRP A 27 13.42 -1.17 -11.78
CA TRP A 27 14.52 -1.50 -10.87
C TRP A 27 13.90 -1.89 -9.53
N TYR A 28 13.98 -3.17 -9.20
CA TYR A 28 13.32 -3.74 -8.05
C TYR A 28 14.21 -3.77 -6.82
N ASN A 29 13.63 -3.53 -5.67
CA ASN A 29 14.16 -3.84 -4.36
C ASN A 29 13.29 -4.92 -3.71
N TYR A 30 13.94 -5.86 -3.00
CA TYR A 30 13.30 -7.00 -2.37
C TYR A 30 13.39 -6.87 -0.86
N PHE A 31 12.30 -7.18 -0.16
CA PHE A 31 12.22 -7.21 1.28
C PHE A 31 11.39 -8.41 1.73
N TYR A 32 11.84 -9.08 2.79
CA TYR A 32 11.26 -10.36 3.17
C TYR A 32 11.59 -10.71 4.62
N ASN A 33 10.79 -11.61 5.17
CA ASN A 33 11.09 -12.41 6.34
C ASN A 33 10.99 -13.90 5.97
N GLU A 34 10.92 -14.80 6.95
CA GLU A 34 10.90 -16.25 6.70
C GLU A 34 9.67 -16.72 5.90
N ARG A 35 8.57 -15.98 5.94
CA ARG A 35 7.28 -16.42 5.37
C ARG A 35 6.64 -15.43 4.40
N TYR A 36 6.99 -14.15 4.49
CA TYR A 36 6.40 -13.10 3.67
C TYR A 36 7.48 -12.44 2.82
N ASN A 37 7.29 -12.44 1.52
CA ASN A 37 8.19 -11.83 0.55
C ASN A 37 7.49 -10.66 -0.14
N ALA A 38 8.23 -9.61 -0.43
CA ALA A 38 7.70 -8.51 -1.20
C ALA A 38 8.78 -7.85 -2.04
N PHE A 39 8.38 -7.13 -3.06
CA PHE A 39 9.28 -6.29 -3.84
C PHE A 39 8.56 -5.00 -4.27
N SER A 40 9.35 -3.97 -4.50
CA SER A 40 8.86 -2.71 -5.05
C SER A 40 9.87 -2.16 -6.05
N SER A 41 9.36 -1.65 -7.16
CA SER A 41 10.18 -0.90 -8.11
C SER A 41 10.31 0.56 -7.69
N GLN A 42 11.15 1.30 -8.43
CA GLN A 42 11.32 2.73 -8.22
C GLN A 42 10.01 3.55 -8.35
N VAL A 43 8.99 3.03 -8.99
CA VAL A 43 7.69 3.70 -9.17
C VAL A 43 6.56 3.11 -8.32
N GLY A 44 6.89 2.26 -7.33
CA GLY A 44 5.90 1.62 -6.47
C GLY A 44 5.21 0.39 -7.06
N TYR A 45 5.53 0.01 -8.32
CA TYR A 45 5.06 -1.27 -8.85
C TYR A 45 5.71 -2.42 -8.09
N GLY A 46 4.91 -3.38 -7.68
CA GLY A 46 5.39 -4.54 -6.96
C GLY A 46 4.28 -5.36 -6.34
N GLU A 47 4.68 -6.46 -5.70
CA GLU A 47 3.79 -7.45 -5.13
C GLU A 47 4.27 -7.89 -3.76
N GLY A 48 3.33 -8.34 -2.92
CA GLY A 48 3.59 -9.07 -1.67
C GLY A 48 3.15 -10.50 -1.82
N LEU A 49 3.94 -11.43 -1.32
CA LEU A 49 3.77 -12.87 -1.51
C LEU A 49 3.83 -13.57 -0.17
N LEU A 50 2.81 -14.33 0.15
CA LEU A 50 2.83 -15.33 1.20
C LEU A 50 2.91 -16.70 0.55
N ASP A 51 4.02 -17.40 0.80
CA ASP A 51 4.24 -18.76 0.34
C ASP A 51 4.16 -19.74 1.51
N ASP A 52 3.80 -21.01 1.22
CA ASP A 52 3.87 -22.09 2.19
C ASP A 52 5.31 -22.66 2.28
N GLU A 53 5.51 -23.63 3.17
CA GLU A 53 6.81 -24.30 3.38
C GLU A 53 7.34 -25.03 2.13
N LEU A 54 6.48 -25.31 1.15
CA LEU A 54 6.83 -25.94 -0.12
C LEU A 54 7.04 -24.91 -1.24
N GLY A 55 6.98 -23.59 -0.93
CA GLY A 55 7.09 -22.52 -1.92
C GLY A 55 5.85 -22.35 -2.81
N ARG A 56 4.69 -22.88 -2.39
CA ARG A 56 3.43 -22.66 -3.11
C ARG A 56 2.82 -21.35 -2.64
N ARG A 57 2.33 -20.55 -3.57
CA ARG A 57 1.70 -19.27 -3.27
C ARG A 57 0.38 -19.47 -2.53
N VAL A 58 0.25 -18.84 -1.37
CA VAL A 58 -0.95 -18.82 -0.54
C VAL A 58 -1.74 -17.55 -0.81
N LEU A 59 -1.07 -16.42 -0.82
CA LEU A 59 -1.64 -15.09 -1.05
C LEU A 59 -0.71 -14.24 -1.90
N LEU A 60 -1.29 -13.51 -2.83
CA LEU A 60 -0.65 -12.43 -3.57
C LEU A 60 -1.30 -11.10 -3.15
N VAL A 61 -0.49 -10.13 -2.74
CA VAL A 61 -0.89 -8.72 -2.61
C VAL A 61 -0.42 -7.99 -3.86
N SER A 62 -1.35 -7.39 -4.58
CA SER A 62 -1.08 -6.71 -5.85
C SER A 62 -1.73 -5.32 -5.90
N ASP A 63 -1.54 -4.64 -7.01
CA ASP A 63 -2.23 -3.38 -7.31
C ASP A 63 -2.04 -2.26 -6.28
N ARG A 64 -0.91 -2.24 -5.58
CA ARG A 64 -0.61 -1.22 -4.57
C ARG A 64 -0.64 0.18 -5.15
N CYS A 65 -1.47 1.03 -4.57
CA CYS A 65 -1.56 2.45 -4.88
C CYS A 65 -1.74 3.26 -3.60
N VAL A 66 -1.25 4.49 -3.60
CA VAL A 66 -1.57 5.46 -2.56
C VAL A 66 -1.97 6.75 -3.27
N TYR A 67 -3.24 7.13 -3.09
CA TYR A 67 -3.78 8.36 -3.67
C TYR A 67 -3.81 9.47 -2.64
N LEU A 68 -3.50 10.66 -3.09
CA LEU A 68 -3.66 11.90 -2.33
C LEU A 68 -4.67 12.77 -3.06
N THR A 69 -5.84 12.97 -2.47
CA THR A 69 -6.89 13.83 -3.03
C THR A 69 -6.76 15.25 -2.49
N ASP A 70 -7.06 16.24 -3.31
CA ASP A 70 -7.25 17.64 -2.91
C ASP A 70 -8.74 17.94 -3.04
N ARG A 71 -9.45 17.96 -1.91
CA ARG A 71 -10.91 18.11 -1.87
C ARG A 71 -11.35 19.49 -2.35
N LYS A 72 -10.53 20.51 -2.13
CA LYS A 72 -10.82 21.88 -2.57
C LYS A 72 -10.63 22.03 -4.09
N ALA A 73 -9.53 21.50 -4.62
CA ALA A 73 -9.25 21.54 -6.05
C ALA A 73 -10.05 20.49 -6.85
N LYS A 74 -10.68 19.53 -6.17
CA LYS A 74 -11.34 18.36 -6.77
C LYS A 74 -10.43 17.59 -7.72
N THR A 75 -9.20 17.39 -7.31
CA THR A 75 -8.18 16.65 -8.06
C THR A 75 -7.57 15.58 -7.17
N PHE A 76 -6.87 14.64 -7.77
CA PHE A 76 -6.08 13.66 -7.05
C PHE A 76 -4.76 13.39 -7.76
N GLN A 77 -3.81 12.87 -7.01
CA GLN A 77 -2.50 12.46 -7.49
C GLN A 77 -2.06 11.18 -6.75
N THR A 78 -1.06 10.50 -7.27
CA THR A 78 -0.45 9.39 -6.54
C THR A 78 0.65 9.88 -5.61
N ALA A 79 0.78 9.22 -4.46
CA ALA A 79 1.88 9.42 -3.52
C ALA A 79 3.12 8.55 -3.83
N VAL A 80 3.07 7.68 -4.84
CA VAL A 80 4.09 6.63 -5.10
C VAL A 80 4.62 6.62 -6.53
N GLY A 81 4.33 7.33 -7.46
CA GLY A 81 4.84 7.31 -8.84
C GLY A 81 3.92 6.63 -9.85
N LEU A 82 3.31 5.49 -9.52
CA LEU A 82 2.24 4.84 -10.26
C LEU A 82 0.93 4.85 -9.45
N PRO A 83 -0.23 4.73 -10.09
CA PRO A 83 -0.46 4.49 -11.52
C PRO A 83 -0.37 5.73 -12.40
N MET A 84 -0.35 6.94 -11.84
CA MET A 84 -0.37 8.18 -12.58
C MET A 84 0.87 8.34 -13.44
N ARG A 85 0.68 8.70 -14.72
CA ARG A 85 1.79 8.89 -15.67
C ARG A 85 2.28 10.34 -15.76
N GLU A 86 1.63 11.24 -15.08
CA GLU A 86 1.96 12.65 -15.08
C GLU A 86 3.34 12.94 -14.45
N ALA A 87 3.94 14.06 -14.85
CA ALA A 87 5.19 14.51 -14.28
C ALA A 87 4.98 15.00 -12.83
N PHE A 88 5.97 14.77 -11.99
CA PHE A 88 6.10 15.36 -10.66
C PHE A 88 7.02 16.59 -10.73
N ASP A 89 6.81 17.53 -9.82
CA ASP A 89 7.71 18.68 -9.62
C ASP A 89 9.02 18.20 -8.97
N PHE A 90 8.94 17.17 -8.13
CA PHE A 90 10.07 16.44 -7.57
C PHE A 90 9.77 14.95 -7.50
N TYR A 91 10.80 14.14 -7.79
CA TYR A 91 10.73 12.69 -7.65
C TYR A 91 12.09 12.14 -7.21
N GLU A 92 12.08 11.23 -6.24
CA GLU A 92 13.24 10.47 -5.80
C GLU A 92 12.77 9.10 -5.29
N CYS A 93 13.49 8.05 -5.63
CA CYS A 93 13.32 6.74 -5.00
C CYS A 93 14.63 6.30 -4.35
N ARG A 94 14.55 5.80 -3.13
CA ARG A 94 15.65 5.23 -2.37
C ARG A 94 15.40 3.76 -2.10
N HIS A 95 16.22 2.91 -2.68
CA HIS A 95 16.26 1.48 -2.38
C HIS A 95 17.30 1.23 -1.29
N GLY A 96 16.83 1.02 -0.07
CA GLY A 96 17.65 0.64 1.08
C GLY A 96 17.66 -0.87 1.30
N LEU A 97 18.47 -1.34 2.24
CA LEU A 97 18.52 -2.74 2.61
C LEU A 97 17.25 -3.14 3.38
N GLY A 98 16.28 -3.72 2.65
CA GLY A 98 15.03 -4.22 3.19
C GLY A 98 13.87 -3.22 3.24
N TYR A 99 13.99 -2.06 2.60
CA TYR A 99 12.93 -1.10 2.44
C TYR A 99 13.09 -0.28 1.16
N THR A 100 12.01 0.34 0.71
CA THR A 100 12.03 1.32 -0.38
C THR A 100 11.28 2.57 0.08
N THR A 101 11.88 3.75 -0.15
CA THR A 101 11.21 5.04 0.07
C THR A 101 11.08 5.77 -1.28
N ILE A 102 9.85 6.16 -1.61
CA ILE A 102 9.55 6.96 -2.81
C ILE A 102 9.04 8.32 -2.35
N THR A 103 9.69 9.37 -2.84
CA THR A 103 9.29 10.75 -2.59
C THR A 103 8.77 11.36 -3.88
N CYS A 104 7.54 11.86 -3.84
CA CYS A 104 6.90 12.56 -4.93
C CYS A 104 6.43 13.93 -4.45
N GLU A 105 6.55 14.95 -5.29
CA GLU A 105 5.96 16.27 -5.05
C GLU A 105 5.22 16.73 -6.30
N LYS A 106 3.98 17.20 -6.13
CA LYS A 106 3.18 17.78 -7.18
C LYS A 106 2.20 18.77 -6.58
N ASN A 107 2.03 19.90 -7.27
CA ASN A 107 1.08 20.96 -6.85
C ASN A 107 1.30 21.41 -5.39
N GLY A 108 2.55 21.43 -4.91
CA GLY A 108 2.90 21.82 -3.55
C GLY A 108 2.50 20.82 -2.45
N LEU A 109 2.14 19.60 -2.81
CA LEU A 109 1.94 18.49 -1.88
C LEU A 109 3.06 17.47 -2.09
N ARG A 110 3.87 17.25 -1.05
CA ARG A 110 4.95 16.27 -1.04
C ARG A 110 4.54 15.05 -0.24
N SER A 111 4.72 13.87 -0.82
CA SER A 111 4.54 12.58 -0.19
C SER A 111 5.86 11.82 -0.10
N GLU A 112 6.08 11.14 1.01
CA GLU A 112 7.19 10.22 1.24
C GLU A 112 6.56 8.87 1.63
N PHE A 113 6.60 7.90 0.73
CA PHE A 113 6.06 6.55 0.93
C PHE A 113 7.19 5.58 1.20
N THR A 114 7.19 4.96 2.38
CA THR A 114 8.14 3.90 2.74
C THR A 114 7.41 2.58 2.89
N ILE A 115 7.90 1.54 2.20
CA ILE A 115 7.39 0.17 2.25
C ILE A 115 8.49 -0.79 2.69
N PHE A 116 8.14 -1.74 3.56
CA PHE A 116 9.02 -2.80 4.03
C PHE A 116 8.24 -4.00 4.58
N VAL A 117 8.91 -5.12 4.73
CA VAL A 117 8.41 -6.30 5.44
C VAL A 117 9.12 -6.38 6.78
N PRO A 118 8.40 -6.35 7.92
CA PRO A 118 8.98 -6.53 9.24
C PRO A 118 9.64 -7.89 9.39
N ALA A 119 10.50 -8.01 10.40
CA ALA A 119 11.22 -9.25 10.70
C ALA A 119 10.30 -10.41 11.03
N GLU A 120 9.14 -10.13 11.59
CA GLU A 120 8.11 -11.09 11.97
C GLU A 120 6.73 -10.62 11.48
N GLY A 121 5.80 -11.57 11.32
CA GLY A 121 4.44 -11.32 10.86
C GLY A 121 4.25 -11.62 9.37
N LEU A 122 2.99 -11.68 8.96
CA LEU A 122 2.56 -12.03 7.60
C LEU A 122 2.00 -10.79 6.91
N PHE A 123 2.78 -9.71 6.87
CA PHE A 123 2.33 -8.43 6.34
C PHE A 123 3.48 -7.55 5.85
N GLU A 124 3.14 -6.58 5.06
CA GLU A 124 3.98 -5.45 4.70
C GLU A 124 3.46 -4.18 5.37
N GLN A 125 4.38 -3.32 5.77
CA GLN A 125 4.10 -2.05 6.42
C GLN A 125 4.35 -0.89 5.45
N TRP A 126 3.41 0.05 5.39
CA TRP A 126 3.50 1.28 4.62
C TRP A 126 3.49 2.47 5.57
N ILE A 127 4.50 3.33 5.47
CA ILE A 127 4.55 4.61 6.18
C ILE A 127 4.44 5.71 5.12
N VAL A 128 3.45 6.58 5.25
CA VAL A 128 3.19 7.66 4.30
C VAL A 128 3.23 8.99 5.04
N ARG A 129 4.25 9.80 4.76
CA ARG A 129 4.34 11.16 5.25
C ARG A 129 3.90 12.13 4.16
N VAL A 130 2.94 13.00 4.49
CA VAL A 130 2.46 14.05 3.58
C VAL A 130 2.83 15.41 4.16
N THR A 131 3.41 16.27 3.34
CA THR A 131 3.81 17.64 3.70
C THR A 131 3.13 18.64 2.77
N ASN A 132 2.47 19.63 3.35
CA ASN A 132 1.93 20.76 2.60
C ASN A 132 3.01 21.83 2.42
N ARG A 133 3.50 22.02 1.21
CA ARG A 133 4.50 23.03 0.84
C ARG A 133 3.88 24.31 0.27
N ARG A 134 2.55 24.39 0.24
CA ARG A 134 1.80 25.57 -0.16
C ARG A 134 1.84 26.61 0.96
N ASP A 135 1.56 27.84 0.60
CA ASP A 135 1.31 28.97 1.53
C ASP A 135 -0.12 28.99 2.08
N THR A 136 -0.99 28.09 1.59
CA THR A 136 -2.39 27.93 2.01
C THR A 136 -2.62 26.55 2.64
N ALA A 137 -3.64 26.44 3.48
CA ALA A 137 -4.05 25.16 4.03
C ALA A 137 -4.55 24.21 2.92
N ALA A 138 -4.21 22.93 3.05
CA ALA A 138 -4.65 21.85 2.18
C ALA A 138 -5.66 20.95 2.92
N ASP A 139 -6.78 20.68 2.28
CA ASP A 139 -7.79 19.72 2.73
C ASP A 139 -7.72 18.50 1.82
N CYS A 140 -7.07 17.46 2.29
CA CYS A 140 -6.73 16.26 1.52
C CYS A 140 -7.34 15.00 2.14
N GLY A 141 -7.57 14.00 1.30
CA GLY A 141 -7.74 12.61 1.69
C GLY A 141 -6.52 11.80 1.26
N LEU A 142 -6.08 10.88 2.10
CA LEU A 142 -5.03 9.92 1.79
C LEU A 142 -5.64 8.54 1.73
N ILE A 143 -5.56 7.86 0.58
CA ILE A 143 -6.20 6.57 0.33
C ILE A 143 -5.14 5.54 -0.01
N ALA A 144 -4.98 4.53 0.84
CA ALA A 144 -4.23 3.33 0.53
C ALA A 144 -5.13 2.34 -0.19
N TYR A 145 -4.67 1.82 -1.33
CA TYR A 145 -5.38 0.85 -2.16
C TYR A 145 -4.51 -0.36 -2.47
N ALA A 146 -5.08 -1.55 -2.39
CA ALA A 146 -4.49 -2.79 -2.87
C ALA A 146 -5.57 -3.81 -3.27
N ALA A 147 -5.13 -4.88 -3.94
CA ALA A 147 -5.93 -6.07 -4.19
C ALA A 147 -5.21 -7.30 -3.67
N THR A 148 -5.95 -8.36 -3.41
CA THR A 148 -5.38 -9.67 -3.05
C THR A 148 -5.93 -10.77 -3.94
N GLU A 149 -5.12 -11.81 -4.17
CA GLU A 149 -5.51 -13.05 -4.82
C GLU A 149 -5.04 -14.21 -3.94
N SER A 150 -5.92 -15.20 -3.74
CA SER A 150 -5.61 -16.43 -3.00
C SER A 150 -5.52 -17.63 -3.95
N ASP A 151 -4.88 -18.70 -3.49
CA ASP A 151 -4.77 -19.97 -4.20
C ASP A 151 -6.03 -20.84 -4.12
N ASN A 152 -7.20 -20.28 -3.87
CA ASN A 152 -8.44 -21.03 -3.63
C ASN A 152 -8.70 -22.08 -4.73
N PRO A 153 -8.54 -23.39 -4.43
CA PRO A 153 -8.62 -24.45 -5.42
C PRO A 153 -10.05 -24.71 -5.94
N TYR A 154 -11.04 -24.19 -5.23
CA TYR A 154 -12.46 -24.35 -5.60
C TYR A 154 -13.01 -23.19 -6.40
N ARG A 155 -12.13 -22.24 -6.74
CA ARG A 155 -12.53 -21.06 -7.48
C ARG A 155 -12.42 -21.33 -8.98
N PRO A 156 -13.53 -21.44 -9.71
CA PRO A 156 -13.47 -21.42 -11.17
C PRO A 156 -12.84 -20.10 -11.63
N GLN A 157 -11.99 -20.14 -12.64
CA GLN A 157 -11.39 -18.94 -13.22
C GLN A 157 -12.49 -17.90 -13.55
N GLY A 158 -12.35 -16.69 -13.01
CA GLY A 158 -13.29 -15.59 -13.21
C GLY A 158 -14.43 -15.49 -12.19
N TYR A 159 -14.59 -16.44 -11.29
CA TYR A 159 -15.57 -16.32 -10.19
C TYR A 159 -14.94 -15.69 -8.95
N ASN A 160 -15.50 -14.59 -8.51
CA ASN A 160 -15.12 -13.93 -7.27
C ASN A 160 -16.26 -14.11 -6.27
N SER A 161 -16.12 -15.06 -5.37
CA SER A 161 -17.09 -15.34 -4.30
C SER A 161 -16.58 -14.86 -2.93
N GLU A 162 -15.61 -13.96 -2.92
CA GLU A 162 -15.05 -13.44 -1.69
C GLU A 162 -16.00 -12.41 -1.08
N GLN A 163 -16.05 -12.44 0.25
CA GLN A 163 -16.75 -11.45 1.05
C GLN A 163 -15.71 -10.58 1.75
N ALA A 164 -15.92 -9.30 1.73
CA ALA A 164 -15.05 -8.37 2.45
C ALA A 164 -15.88 -7.41 3.28
N HIS A 165 -15.41 -7.18 4.51
CA HIS A 165 -16.12 -6.47 5.57
C HIS A 165 -15.24 -5.40 6.19
N ALA A 166 -15.89 -4.40 6.79
CA ALA A 166 -15.22 -3.39 7.59
C ALA A 166 -15.34 -3.71 9.09
N LEU A 167 -14.21 -3.62 9.81
CA LEU A 167 -14.13 -3.60 11.27
C LEU A 167 -13.57 -2.24 11.68
N LEU A 168 -14.42 -1.21 11.59
CA LEU A 168 -14.00 0.18 11.76
C LEU A 168 -13.58 0.51 13.20
N GLU A 169 -14.10 -0.20 14.18
CA GLU A 169 -13.66 -0.11 15.58
C GLU A 169 -12.22 -0.60 15.80
N GLN A 170 -11.69 -1.38 14.85
CA GLN A 170 -10.29 -1.86 14.81
C GLN A 170 -9.48 -1.18 13.72
N ASN A 171 -10.04 -0.17 13.04
CA ASN A 171 -9.41 0.57 11.95
C ASN A 171 -8.94 -0.32 10.77
N LEU A 172 -9.68 -1.36 10.45
CA LEU A 172 -9.34 -2.29 9.38
C LEU A 172 -10.54 -2.70 8.53
N ILE A 173 -10.22 -3.15 7.32
CA ILE A 173 -11.11 -3.91 6.43
C ILE A 173 -10.45 -5.26 6.15
N TYR A 174 -11.25 -6.31 6.01
CA TYR A 174 -10.75 -7.66 5.76
C TYR A 174 -11.65 -8.43 4.81
N SER A 175 -11.10 -9.44 4.18
CA SER A 175 -11.85 -10.46 3.47
C SER A 175 -11.68 -11.83 4.12
N THR A 176 -12.45 -12.78 3.64
CA THR A 176 -12.28 -14.18 4.00
C THR A 176 -12.09 -14.98 2.72
N CYS A 177 -10.99 -15.68 2.61
CA CYS A 177 -10.69 -16.57 1.49
C CYS A 177 -10.32 -17.96 1.97
N LEU A 178 -10.55 -18.96 1.13
CA LEU A 178 -10.16 -20.33 1.37
C LEU A 178 -8.80 -20.60 0.75
N SER A 179 -7.88 -21.19 1.51
CA SER A 179 -6.60 -21.67 0.99
C SER A 179 -6.36 -23.11 1.40
N SER A 180 -5.83 -23.90 0.50
CA SER A 180 -5.39 -25.28 0.78
C SER A 180 -3.88 -25.38 1.00
N ALA A 181 -3.14 -24.33 0.68
CA ALA A 181 -1.69 -24.38 0.62
C ALA A 181 -1.02 -24.45 2.00
N LEU A 182 -1.57 -23.77 3.04
CA LEU A 182 -0.93 -23.68 4.34
C LEU A 182 -0.91 -24.99 5.14
N THR A 183 -1.93 -25.81 5.02
CA THR A 183 -2.12 -26.97 5.92
C THR A 183 -2.35 -28.28 5.20
N GLY A 184 -2.40 -28.26 3.88
CA GLY A 184 -2.90 -29.40 3.09
C GLY A 184 -4.40 -29.65 3.24
N HIS A 185 -5.07 -28.86 4.08
CA HIS A 185 -6.51 -28.84 4.29
C HIS A 185 -7.02 -27.44 3.99
N ASN A 186 -8.30 -27.33 3.64
CA ASN A 186 -8.91 -26.03 3.40
C ASN A 186 -8.91 -25.20 4.69
N THR A 187 -8.16 -24.10 4.69
CA THR A 187 -8.05 -23.17 5.80
C THR A 187 -8.67 -21.83 5.38
N LEU A 188 -9.48 -21.26 6.24
CA LEU A 188 -9.94 -19.88 6.07
C LEU A 188 -8.82 -18.94 6.45
N LEU A 189 -8.49 -18.03 5.55
CA LEU A 189 -7.55 -16.95 5.77
C LEU A 189 -8.31 -15.62 5.76
N HIS A 190 -7.77 -14.65 6.45
CA HIS A 190 -8.33 -13.30 6.53
C HIS A 190 -7.32 -12.26 6.04
N PRO A 191 -7.17 -12.08 4.70
CA PRO A 191 -6.44 -10.94 4.18
C PRO A 191 -7.08 -9.64 4.66
N TYR A 192 -6.26 -8.66 5.04
CA TYR A 192 -6.73 -7.40 5.60
C TYR A 192 -5.89 -6.21 5.17
N MET A 193 -6.47 -5.02 5.24
CA MET A 193 -5.75 -3.75 5.29
C MET A 193 -6.18 -3.00 6.54
N ALA A 194 -5.21 -2.44 7.26
CA ALA A 194 -5.42 -1.68 8.49
C ALA A 194 -4.68 -0.35 8.45
N THR A 195 -5.06 0.57 9.33
CA THR A 195 -4.42 1.89 9.46
C THR A 195 -4.29 2.31 10.94
N ASP A 196 -3.38 3.22 11.21
CA ASP A 196 -2.99 3.71 12.55
C ASP A 196 -4.02 4.62 13.24
N GLY A 197 -5.20 4.79 12.69
CA GLY A 197 -6.28 5.59 13.29
C GLY A 197 -7.57 5.43 12.51
N ALA A 198 -8.66 6.04 12.98
CA ALA A 198 -9.97 5.87 12.40
C ALA A 198 -10.00 6.23 10.90
N PRO A 199 -10.44 5.30 10.04
CA PRO A 199 -10.68 5.60 8.64
C PRO A 199 -11.79 6.66 8.49
N ALA A 200 -11.61 7.59 7.57
CA ALA A 200 -12.66 8.53 7.19
C ALA A 200 -13.71 7.86 6.30
N ALA A 201 -13.25 6.95 5.43
CA ALA A 201 -14.08 6.14 4.55
C ALA A 201 -13.31 4.89 4.10
N PHE A 202 -14.01 3.97 3.44
CA PHE A 202 -13.41 2.75 2.91
C PHE A 202 -14.16 2.24 1.68
N ASP A 203 -13.51 1.35 0.91
CA ASP A 203 -14.19 0.50 -0.07
C ASP A 203 -13.56 -0.89 -0.06
N THR A 204 -14.41 -1.92 -0.07
CA THR A 204 -14.00 -3.29 -0.30
C THR A 204 -14.45 -3.82 -1.65
N ARG A 205 -15.39 -3.13 -2.31
CA ARG A 205 -15.91 -3.48 -3.64
C ARG A 205 -15.12 -2.78 -4.73
N ARG A 206 -14.40 -3.57 -5.54
CA ARG A 206 -13.52 -3.04 -6.59
C ARG A 206 -14.27 -2.20 -7.61
N THR A 207 -15.47 -2.62 -8.00
CA THR A 207 -16.30 -1.88 -8.97
C THR A 207 -16.84 -0.56 -8.42
N ALA A 208 -17.03 -0.44 -7.10
CA ALA A 208 -17.43 0.82 -6.48
C ALA A 208 -16.25 1.82 -6.42
N PHE A 209 -15.01 1.33 -6.21
CA PHE A 209 -13.86 2.21 -6.15
C PHE A 209 -13.31 2.55 -7.54
N LEU A 210 -13.02 1.54 -8.37
CA LEU A 210 -12.44 1.77 -9.70
C LEU A 210 -13.48 2.10 -10.76
N GLY A 211 -14.73 1.62 -10.63
CA GLY A 211 -15.73 1.60 -11.68
C GLY A 211 -15.75 0.25 -12.42
N THR A 212 -16.84 -0.05 -13.11
CA THR A 212 -17.00 -1.31 -13.87
C THR A 212 -15.94 -1.46 -14.97
N TYR A 213 -15.61 -0.36 -15.63
CA TYR A 213 -14.60 -0.30 -16.70
C TYR A 213 -13.43 0.63 -16.35
N GLY A 214 -13.41 1.12 -15.12
CA GLY A 214 -12.41 2.06 -14.63
C GLY A 214 -11.06 1.39 -14.37
N THR A 215 -10.04 2.22 -14.26
CA THR A 215 -8.66 1.82 -14.04
C THR A 215 -8.12 2.47 -12.76
N LYS A 216 -6.93 2.06 -12.35
CA LYS A 216 -6.23 2.70 -11.22
C LYS A 216 -5.76 4.12 -11.53
N GLU A 217 -5.58 4.44 -12.80
CA GLU A 217 -5.26 5.78 -13.26
C GLU A 217 -6.44 6.75 -13.13
N GLU A 218 -7.66 6.23 -13.28
CA GLU A 218 -8.90 6.99 -13.27
C GLU A 218 -9.98 6.30 -12.42
N PRO A 219 -9.79 6.16 -11.09
CA PRO A 219 -10.79 5.55 -10.22
C PRO A 219 -12.08 6.38 -10.19
N GLU A 220 -13.21 5.77 -10.52
CA GLU A 220 -14.51 6.43 -10.58
C GLU A 220 -14.91 7.08 -9.25
N ALA A 221 -14.61 6.42 -8.13
CA ALA A 221 -14.86 6.99 -6.80
C ALA A 221 -14.10 8.31 -6.56
N LEU A 222 -12.87 8.43 -7.05
CA LEU A 222 -12.09 9.67 -6.92
C LEU A 222 -12.57 10.75 -7.87
N LEU A 223 -12.94 10.38 -9.10
CA LEU A 223 -13.44 11.31 -10.11
C LEU A 223 -14.80 11.89 -9.74
N GLU A 224 -15.72 11.04 -9.25
CA GLU A 224 -17.10 11.44 -9.02
C GLU A 224 -17.39 11.87 -7.58
N LYS A 225 -16.74 11.22 -6.59
CA LYS A 225 -17.00 11.43 -5.16
C LYS A 225 -15.85 12.11 -4.44
N GLY A 226 -14.65 12.09 -5.02
CA GLY A 226 -13.44 12.66 -4.41
C GLY A 226 -12.83 11.80 -3.30
N GLY A 227 -13.31 10.56 -3.09
CA GLY A 227 -12.86 9.65 -2.05
C GLY A 227 -13.58 8.31 -2.07
N CYS A 228 -13.38 7.50 -1.03
CA CYS A 228 -14.06 6.22 -0.85
C CYS A 228 -15.57 6.38 -0.64
N THR A 229 -16.34 5.32 -0.95
CA THR A 229 -17.81 5.33 -1.00
C THR A 229 -18.48 4.51 0.12
N ASN A 230 -17.70 3.93 1.04
CA ASN A 230 -18.14 3.03 2.11
C ASN A 230 -18.87 1.77 1.58
N SER A 231 -18.34 1.18 0.52
CA SER A 231 -18.92 -0.02 -0.06
C SER A 231 -18.35 -1.30 0.55
N GLU A 232 -19.22 -2.27 0.84
CA GLU A 232 -18.84 -3.62 1.20
C GLU A 232 -19.08 -4.58 0.03
N THR A 233 -18.23 -5.61 -0.04
CA THR A 233 -18.29 -6.61 -1.11
C THR A 233 -19.04 -7.85 -0.65
N PHE A 234 -19.97 -8.26 -1.48
CA PHE A 234 -20.63 -9.56 -1.39
C PHE A 234 -20.68 -10.20 -2.75
N VAL A 235 -19.88 -11.27 -2.95
CA VAL A 235 -19.82 -12.03 -4.21
C VAL A 235 -19.38 -11.22 -5.44
N GLU A 236 -18.45 -10.28 -5.25
CA GLU A 236 -17.82 -9.51 -6.33
C GLU A 236 -16.30 -9.49 -6.18
N LYS A 237 -15.61 -8.84 -7.13
CA LYS A 237 -14.17 -8.57 -6.99
C LYS A 237 -13.92 -7.63 -5.81
N ILE A 238 -13.04 -8.08 -4.92
CA ILE A 238 -12.64 -7.28 -3.77
C ILE A 238 -11.49 -6.33 -4.12
N CYS A 239 -11.43 -5.25 -3.36
CA CYS A 239 -10.25 -4.42 -3.18
C CYS A 239 -10.14 -4.05 -1.70
N TYR A 240 -9.03 -3.45 -1.34
CA TYR A 240 -8.84 -2.83 -0.05
C TYR A 240 -8.54 -1.36 -0.30
N ALA A 241 -9.45 -0.48 0.06
CA ALA A 241 -9.25 0.96 0.03
C ALA A 241 -9.60 1.54 1.40
N LEU A 242 -8.64 2.17 2.06
CA LEU A 242 -8.84 2.88 3.32
C LEU A 242 -8.46 4.34 3.16
N GLU A 243 -9.39 5.22 3.44
CA GLU A 243 -9.18 6.67 3.40
C GLU A 243 -8.93 7.23 4.80
N ARG A 244 -7.96 8.14 4.90
CA ARG A 244 -7.64 8.93 6.09
C ARG A 244 -7.76 10.41 5.77
N ASP A 245 -8.30 11.18 6.70
CA ASP A 245 -8.30 12.64 6.60
C ASP A 245 -6.89 13.21 6.77
N CYS A 246 -6.49 14.02 5.81
CA CYS A 246 -5.17 14.64 5.73
C CYS A 246 -5.26 16.16 5.54
N ALA A 247 -5.89 16.85 6.50
CA ALA A 247 -5.90 18.32 6.54
C ALA A 247 -4.56 18.83 7.07
N LEU A 248 -3.90 19.75 6.35
CA LEU A 248 -2.57 20.25 6.62
C LEU A 248 -2.53 21.78 6.55
N ARG A 249 -1.96 22.41 7.56
CA ARG A 249 -1.59 23.83 7.53
C ARG A 249 -0.40 24.07 6.59
N PRO A 250 -0.12 25.31 6.16
CA PRO A 250 1.12 25.63 5.46
C PRO A 250 2.35 25.11 6.21
N GLY A 251 3.21 24.37 5.53
CA GLY A 251 4.43 23.78 6.10
C GLY A 251 4.21 22.56 7.01
N GLU A 252 2.97 22.18 7.32
CA GLU A 252 2.67 21.04 8.19
C GLU A 252 2.92 19.73 7.49
N SER A 253 3.41 18.75 8.27
CA SER A 253 3.52 17.33 7.86
C SER A 253 2.72 16.44 8.78
N LYS A 254 2.08 15.42 8.21
CA LYS A 254 1.47 14.31 8.96
C LYS A 254 1.96 12.98 8.42
N THR A 255 2.10 12.01 9.33
CA THR A 255 2.47 10.64 8.99
C THR A 255 1.27 9.74 9.23
N PHE A 256 1.04 8.82 8.31
CA PHE A 256 -0.01 7.82 8.34
C PHE A 256 0.63 6.46 8.10
N CYS A 257 0.14 5.46 8.79
CA CYS A 257 0.61 4.11 8.63
C CYS A 257 -0.52 3.21 8.14
N PHE A 258 -0.18 2.36 7.17
CA PHE A 258 -1.06 1.32 6.68
C PHE A 258 -0.31 0.00 6.73
N GLN A 259 -1.06 -1.06 6.91
CA GLN A 259 -0.56 -2.42 6.93
C GLN A 259 -1.45 -3.29 6.08
N ILE A 260 -0.88 -4.07 5.18
CA ILE A 260 -1.61 -5.09 4.42
C ILE A 260 -0.96 -6.44 4.63
N GLY A 261 -1.78 -7.46 4.89
CA GLY A 261 -1.29 -8.79 5.20
C GLY A 261 -2.42 -9.79 5.34
N VAL A 262 -2.13 -10.87 6.05
CA VAL A 262 -3.09 -11.93 6.31
C VAL A 262 -3.07 -12.33 7.77
N ALA A 263 -4.24 -12.48 8.37
CA ALA A 263 -4.46 -13.18 9.62
C ALA A 263 -4.86 -14.65 9.32
N VAL A 264 -4.24 -15.59 10.01
CA VAL A 264 -4.53 -17.02 9.86
C VAL A 264 -5.81 -17.38 10.61
N THR A 265 -6.11 -16.66 11.68
CA THR A 265 -7.37 -16.79 12.41
C THR A 265 -8.07 -15.44 12.53
N ARG A 266 -9.38 -15.47 12.77
CA ARG A 266 -10.16 -14.25 12.95
C ARG A 266 -9.76 -13.49 14.23
N GLU A 267 -9.32 -14.20 15.24
CA GLU A 267 -8.85 -13.63 16.51
C GLU A 267 -7.60 -12.77 16.30
N GLU A 268 -6.71 -13.15 15.38
CA GLU A 268 -5.51 -12.37 15.04
C GLU A 268 -5.84 -11.00 14.47
N LEU A 269 -7.01 -10.80 13.83
CA LEU A 269 -7.44 -9.48 13.35
C LEU A 269 -7.52 -8.47 14.49
N SER A 270 -7.88 -8.89 15.70
CA SER A 270 -7.94 -8.02 16.88
C SER A 270 -6.56 -7.53 17.35
N GLN A 271 -5.49 -8.20 16.93
CA GLN A 271 -4.11 -7.91 17.32
C GLN A 271 -3.38 -7.02 16.31
N VAL A 272 -3.94 -6.88 15.10
CA VAL A 272 -3.32 -6.10 14.01
C VAL A 272 -2.98 -4.67 14.43
N GLY A 273 -3.85 -4.03 15.19
CA GLY A 273 -3.62 -2.67 15.70
C GLY A 273 -2.38 -2.51 16.59
N ALA A 274 -1.81 -3.59 17.12
CA ALA A 274 -0.63 -3.52 17.99
C ALA A 274 0.60 -3.02 17.24
N THR A 275 0.78 -3.41 15.97
CA THR A 275 1.89 -3.02 15.09
C THR A 275 1.71 -1.64 14.46
N LEU A 276 0.53 -1.02 14.66
CA LEU A 276 0.17 0.30 14.17
C LEU A 276 0.11 1.36 15.28
N ARG A 277 0.46 1.01 16.52
CA ARG A 277 0.54 1.99 17.62
C ARG A 277 1.58 3.06 17.31
N PRO A 278 1.40 4.28 17.81
CA PRO A 278 2.35 5.37 17.60
C PRO A 278 3.80 4.97 17.90
N GLY A 279 4.70 5.18 16.93
CA GLY A 279 6.12 4.85 17.01
C GLY A 279 6.47 3.39 16.71
N GLU A 280 5.50 2.50 16.61
CA GLU A 280 5.73 1.08 16.33
C GLU A 280 6.15 0.82 14.87
N PRO A 281 5.51 1.40 13.84
CA PRO A 281 5.98 1.25 12.46
C PRO A 281 7.42 1.71 12.24
N GLU A 282 7.81 2.83 12.85
CA GLU A 282 9.18 3.33 12.77
C GLU A 282 10.16 2.45 13.56
N ARG A 283 9.73 1.84 14.67
CA ARG A 283 10.54 0.85 15.42
C ARG A 283 10.80 -0.37 14.55
N LEU A 284 9.75 -0.93 13.92
CA LEU A 284 9.87 -2.07 13.02
C LEU A 284 10.80 -1.78 11.83
N LEU A 285 10.72 -0.58 11.25
CA LEU A 285 11.62 -0.17 10.18
C LEU A 285 13.08 -0.10 10.65
N ARG A 286 13.34 0.45 11.85
CA ARG A 286 14.69 0.47 12.43
C ARG A 286 15.24 -0.94 12.63
N GLU A 287 14.45 -1.88 13.11
CA GLU A 287 14.86 -3.28 13.26
C GLU A 287 15.25 -3.91 11.93
N VAL A 288 14.48 -3.67 10.86
CA VAL A 288 14.82 -4.13 9.51
C VAL A 288 16.15 -3.55 9.04
N CYS A 289 16.38 -2.26 9.25
CA CYS A 289 17.64 -1.60 8.90
C CYS A 289 18.83 -2.15 9.70
N ASP A 290 18.66 -2.43 10.98
CA ASP A 290 19.75 -2.90 11.86
C ASP A 290 20.13 -4.36 11.61
N ARG A 291 19.18 -5.22 11.27
CA ARG A 291 19.44 -6.64 10.95
C ARG A 291 20.20 -6.83 9.61
N ARG A 292 20.28 -5.82 8.77
CA ARG A 292 20.86 -5.90 7.44
C ARG A 292 22.15 -5.08 7.25
N LYS A 293 22.64 -4.50 8.32
CA LYS A 293 23.97 -3.88 8.43
C LYS A 293 25.04 -4.97 8.60
#